data_b563e0ab8e21a7aa2d71f8b958f398e9
#
_entry.id   b563e0ab8e21a7aa2d71f8b958f398e9
#
_cell.length_a   1.000
_cell.length_b   1.000
_cell.length_c   1.000
_cell.angle_alpha   90.00
_cell.angle_beta   90.00
_cell.angle_gamma   90.00
#
_symmetry.space_group_name_H-M   'P 1'
#
loop_
_entity.id
_entity.type
_entity.pdbx_description
1 polymer ?
#
loop_
_entity_poly.entity_id
_entity_poly.type
_entity_poly.pdbx_seq_one_letter_code
_entity_poly.pdbx_strand_id
1 'polypeptide(L)'
;MQKRKQFTLGITTLLLLCILAGCQFGDQKKKTEKKVDYYIGVVDNNAPYYYKDADGTEKGLYVTFLDKLSKEQSFTYMFVPMDISASEQSLSEQSVDGFIGSTVVKTGEKEVLSGSEFYTSDICVLVPKESRLLDMRSLKNKIIAAPAGAGEERFAKYLANKYKGRAIAFSHVEEAIGDIEKGYSQALILDKEYYDAHMDALKNWNCLKVSSQFQNNHKFYKVSK
;
A
#
# COMPACT_ATOMS: atom_id res chain seq x y z
N MET A 1 25.15 -16.75 73.98
CA MET A 1 24.49 -17.68 73.04
C MET A 1 23.03 -17.31 72.71
N GLN A 2 22.41 -16.35 73.39
CA GLN A 2 20.96 -16.03 73.18
C GLN A 2 20.66 -15.07 72.06
N LYS A 3 21.57 -14.20 71.68
CA LYS A 3 21.35 -13.26 70.49
C LYS A 3 21.36 -13.88 69.11
N ARG A 4 21.98 -15.03 68.94
CA ARG A 4 21.99 -15.72 67.63
C ARG A 4 20.69 -16.46 67.26
N LYS A 5 19.94 -16.92 68.25
CA LYS A 5 18.66 -17.62 68.06
C LYS A 5 17.50 -16.68 67.74
N GLN A 6 17.54 -15.41 68.10
CA GLN A 6 16.52 -14.44 67.77
C GLN A 6 16.67 -13.90 66.33
N PHE A 7 17.90 -13.90 65.78
CA PHE A 7 18.14 -13.43 64.41
C PHE A 7 17.73 -14.43 63.34
N THR A 8 17.86 -15.74 63.66
CA THR A 8 17.41 -16.81 62.74
C THR A 8 15.89 -16.96 62.73
N LEU A 9 15.19 -16.66 63.78
CA LEU A 9 13.73 -16.75 63.83
C LEU A 9 13.06 -15.59 63.07
N GLY A 10 13.70 -14.41 63.07
CA GLY A 10 13.21 -13.24 62.30
C GLY A 10 13.34 -13.40 60.78
N ILE A 11 14.41 -14.07 60.32
CA ILE A 11 14.64 -14.28 58.89
C ILE A 11 13.69 -15.36 58.32
N THR A 12 13.41 -16.42 59.11
CA THR A 12 12.46 -17.46 58.68
C THR A 12 11.02 -16.95 58.59
N THR A 13 10.60 -16.07 59.53
CA THR A 13 9.26 -15.46 59.51
C THR A 13 9.12 -14.47 58.36
N LEU A 14 10.17 -13.70 58.01
CA LEU A 14 10.16 -12.79 56.85
C LEU A 14 10.12 -13.54 55.51
N LEU A 15 10.80 -14.68 55.43
CA LEU A 15 10.73 -15.54 54.21
C LEU A 15 9.36 -16.20 54.02
N LEU A 16 8.67 -16.57 55.11
CA LEU A 16 7.33 -17.15 55.01
C LEU A 16 6.26 -16.13 54.63
N LEU A 17 6.42 -14.84 54.99
CA LEU A 17 5.50 -13.78 54.57
C LEU A 17 5.63 -13.42 53.06
N CYS A 18 6.81 -13.60 52.48
CA CYS A 18 7.00 -13.39 51.04
C CYS A 18 6.36 -14.46 50.18
N ILE A 19 6.14 -15.68 50.71
CA ILE A 19 5.51 -16.77 49.94
C ILE A 19 3.97 -16.61 49.89
N LEU A 20 3.36 -15.89 50.86
CA LEU A 20 1.92 -15.65 50.87
C LEU A 20 1.48 -14.41 50.08
N ALA A 21 2.41 -13.54 49.67
CA ALA A 21 2.14 -12.37 48.82
C ALA A 21 2.27 -12.66 47.33
N GLY A 22 2.63 -13.90 46.93
CA GLY A 22 2.99 -14.28 45.59
C GLY A 22 1.86 -14.87 44.71
N CYS A 23 0.60 -14.82 45.11
CA CYS A 23 -0.51 -15.41 44.36
C CYS A 23 -1.62 -14.41 44.06
N GLN A 24 -1.27 -13.25 43.49
CA GLN A 24 -2.20 -12.48 42.70
C GLN A 24 -1.57 -12.24 41.30
N PHE A 25 -1.21 -13.34 40.62
CA PHE A 25 -1.17 -13.30 39.18
C PHE A 25 -2.63 -13.21 38.73
N GLY A 26 -3.05 -11.96 38.47
CA GLY A 26 -4.32 -11.73 37.81
C GLY A 26 -4.35 -12.55 36.56
N ASP A 27 -5.45 -13.28 36.37
CA ASP A 27 -5.81 -13.90 35.09
C ASP A 27 -5.67 -12.84 33.99
N GLN A 28 -4.50 -12.75 33.40
CA GLN A 28 -4.38 -12.16 32.06
C GLN A 28 -5.22 -13.08 31.18
N LYS A 29 -6.50 -12.70 30.98
CA LYS A 29 -7.29 -13.22 29.89
C LYS A 29 -6.36 -13.19 28.67
N LYS A 30 -5.82 -14.34 28.26
CA LYS A 30 -5.20 -14.53 26.97
C LYS A 30 -6.22 -13.98 25.98
N LYS A 31 -5.97 -12.75 25.47
CA LYS A 31 -6.65 -12.26 24.30
C LYS A 31 -6.39 -13.33 23.27
N THR A 32 -7.39 -14.15 22.98
CA THR A 32 -7.31 -15.13 21.92
C THR A 32 -7.15 -14.27 20.67
N GLU A 33 -5.93 -14.16 20.15
CA GLU A 33 -5.68 -13.51 18.89
C GLU A 33 -6.55 -14.25 17.89
N LYS A 34 -7.55 -13.55 17.34
CA LYS A 34 -8.43 -14.10 16.35
C LYS A 34 -7.55 -14.46 15.17
N LYS A 35 -7.39 -15.75 14.90
CA LYS A 35 -6.57 -16.24 13.80
C LYS A 35 -7.08 -15.61 12.51
N VAL A 36 -6.25 -14.84 11.85
CA VAL A 36 -6.53 -14.25 10.54
C VAL A 36 -6.27 -15.32 9.50
N ASP A 37 -7.19 -15.50 8.55
CA ASP A 37 -7.07 -16.50 7.50
C ASP A 37 -6.11 -16.04 6.40
N TYR A 38 -6.12 -14.73 6.07
CA TYR A 38 -5.32 -14.16 4.98
C TYR A 38 -4.71 -12.80 5.34
N TYR A 39 -3.44 -12.63 5.04
CA TYR A 39 -2.73 -11.37 5.04
C TYR A 39 -2.61 -10.86 3.61
N ILE A 40 -3.20 -9.69 3.33
CA ILE A 40 -3.31 -9.13 1.97
C ILE A 40 -2.46 -7.87 1.87
N GLY A 41 -1.40 -7.93 1.09
CA GLY A 41 -0.57 -6.76 0.77
C GLY A 41 -1.36 -5.72 -0.02
N VAL A 42 -1.15 -4.45 0.29
CA VAL A 42 -1.79 -3.32 -0.37
C VAL A 42 -0.87 -2.11 -0.38
N VAL A 43 -0.93 -1.27 -1.40
CA VAL A 43 -0.19 0.01 -1.41
C VAL A 43 -0.76 0.92 -0.34
N ASP A 44 0.12 1.42 0.55
CA ASP A 44 -0.27 2.31 1.63
C ASP A 44 -0.66 3.70 1.10
N ASN A 45 -1.54 4.38 1.83
CA ASN A 45 -1.99 5.74 1.56
C ASN A 45 -2.39 6.01 0.10
N ASN A 46 -3.06 5.07 -0.52
CA ASN A 46 -3.46 5.09 -1.93
C ASN A 46 -4.97 5.36 -2.09
N ALA A 47 -5.45 6.52 -1.61
CA ALA A 47 -6.84 6.91 -1.84
C ALA A 47 -7.14 7.08 -3.35
N PRO A 48 -8.32 6.66 -3.81
CA PRO A 48 -9.48 6.15 -3.08
C PRO A 48 -9.48 4.62 -2.86
N TYR A 49 -8.41 3.91 -3.17
CA TYR A 49 -8.35 2.45 -3.16
C TYR A 49 -8.14 1.87 -1.77
N TYR A 50 -7.10 2.34 -1.07
CA TYR A 50 -6.81 1.99 0.32
C TYR A 50 -6.15 3.18 1.03
N TYR A 51 -6.70 3.57 2.16
CA TYR A 51 -6.15 4.61 3.03
C TYR A 51 -6.71 4.46 4.45
N LYS A 52 -6.10 5.15 5.40
CA LYS A 52 -6.64 5.28 6.76
C LYS A 52 -7.20 6.69 6.95
N ASP A 53 -8.41 6.76 7.52
CA ASP A 53 -8.98 8.05 7.91
C ASP A 53 -8.28 8.63 9.16
N ALA A 54 -8.74 9.79 9.62
CA ALA A 54 -8.16 10.48 10.77
C ALA A 54 -8.20 9.65 12.08
N ASP A 55 -9.13 8.71 12.18
CA ASP A 55 -9.29 7.82 13.33
C ASP A 55 -8.48 6.52 13.18
N GLY A 56 -7.73 6.39 12.09
CA GLY A 56 -6.95 5.19 11.77
C GLY A 56 -7.78 4.04 11.20
N THR A 57 -9.05 4.27 10.87
CA THR A 57 -9.93 3.26 10.27
C THR A 57 -9.58 3.08 8.79
N GLU A 58 -9.41 1.83 8.37
CA GLU A 58 -9.15 1.48 6.98
C GLU A 58 -10.37 1.78 6.10
N LYS A 59 -10.15 2.43 4.96
CA LYS A 59 -11.15 2.89 4.01
C LYS A 59 -10.72 2.64 2.58
N GLY A 60 -11.67 2.72 1.66
CA GLY A 60 -11.42 2.68 0.22
C GLY A 60 -12.10 1.52 -0.48
N LEU A 61 -11.89 1.48 -1.80
CA LEU A 61 -12.50 0.48 -2.68
C LEU A 61 -12.12 -0.95 -2.28
N TYR A 62 -10.83 -1.18 -1.97
CA TYR A 62 -10.34 -2.52 -1.63
C TYR A 62 -10.89 -3.01 -0.29
N VAL A 63 -11.04 -2.11 0.69
CA VAL A 63 -11.67 -2.43 1.97
C VAL A 63 -13.12 -2.86 1.75
N THR A 64 -13.89 -2.05 1.01
CA THR A 64 -15.29 -2.34 0.69
C THR A 64 -15.44 -3.68 -0.05
N PHE A 65 -14.56 -3.93 -1.01
CA PHE A 65 -14.58 -5.17 -1.81
C PHE A 65 -14.28 -6.40 -0.96
N LEU A 66 -13.18 -6.35 -0.16
CA LEU A 66 -12.79 -7.47 0.69
C LEU A 66 -13.76 -7.71 1.85
N ASP A 67 -14.32 -6.67 2.43
CA ASP A 67 -15.36 -6.80 3.46
C ASP A 67 -16.58 -7.54 2.94
N LYS A 68 -17.01 -7.26 1.71
CA LYS A 68 -18.10 -7.96 1.08
C LYS A 68 -17.74 -9.42 0.81
N LEU A 69 -16.60 -9.64 0.18
CA LEU A 69 -16.13 -10.98 -0.19
C LEU A 69 -15.90 -11.86 1.05
N SER A 70 -15.31 -11.32 2.11
CA SER A 70 -15.04 -12.06 3.35
C SER A 70 -16.31 -12.51 4.04
N LYS A 71 -17.37 -11.69 4.01
CA LYS A 71 -18.69 -12.05 4.54
C LYS A 71 -19.36 -13.15 3.70
N GLU A 72 -19.29 -13.04 2.37
CA GLU A 72 -19.90 -14.01 1.47
C GLU A 72 -19.21 -15.37 1.51
N GLN A 73 -17.88 -15.39 1.67
CA GLN A 73 -17.05 -16.60 1.65
C GLN A 73 -16.62 -17.07 3.05
N SER A 74 -17.05 -16.40 4.11
CA SER A 74 -16.79 -16.77 5.52
C SER A 74 -15.30 -16.91 5.86
N PHE A 75 -14.46 -15.95 5.47
CA PHE A 75 -13.05 -15.87 5.85
C PHE A 75 -12.75 -14.55 6.59
N THR A 76 -11.60 -14.49 7.28
CA THR A 76 -11.07 -13.30 7.89
C THR A 76 -9.78 -12.86 7.18
N TYR A 77 -9.57 -11.56 7.10
CA TYR A 77 -8.36 -11.01 6.46
C TYR A 77 -7.82 -9.83 7.24
N MET A 78 -6.57 -9.47 6.95
CA MET A 78 -5.92 -8.26 7.42
C MET A 78 -5.11 -7.66 6.28
N PHE A 79 -5.21 -6.36 6.09
CA PHE A 79 -4.32 -5.66 5.18
C PHE A 79 -2.92 -5.52 5.78
N VAL A 80 -1.92 -5.62 4.91
CA VAL A 80 -0.51 -5.34 5.19
C VAL A 80 -0.11 -4.19 4.27
N PRO A 81 -0.23 -2.93 4.73
CA PRO A 81 0.16 -1.77 3.95
C PRO A 81 1.67 -1.78 3.68
N MET A 82 2.06 -1.46 2.45
CA MET A 82 3.45 -1.44 2.02
C MET A 82 3.66 -0.52 0.81
N ASP A 83 4.92 -0.19 0.55
CA ASP A 83 5.29 0.46 -0.71
C ASP A 83 5.14 -0.52 -1.88
N ILE A 84 4.82 0.00 -3.06
CA ILE A 84 4.65 -0.83 -4.26
C ILE A 84 5.90 -1.65 -4.58
N SER A 85 7.09 -1.09 -4.33
CA SER A 85 8.37 -1.77 -4.53
C SER A 85 8.57 -3.00 -3.64
N ALA A 86 7.90 -3.05 -2.47
CA ALA A 86 7.97 -4.17 -1.54
C ALA A 86 7.01 -5.31 -1.90
N SER A 87 6.05 -5.09 -2.80
CA SER A 87 4.99 -6.06 -3.12
C SER A 87 5.52 -7.37 -3.72
N GLU A 88 6.51 -7.27 -4.61
CA GLU A 88 7.12 -8.44 -5.27
C GLU A 88 7.88 -9.31 -4.26
N GLN A 89 8.67 -8.68 -3.40
CA GLN A 89 9.42 -9.38 -2.36
C GLN A 89 8.48 -10.03 -1.35
N SER A 90 7.49 -9.29 -0.85
CA SER A 90 6.53 -9.78 0.14
C SER A 90 5.74 -10.99 -0.35
N LEU A 91 5.34 -11.00 -1.63
CA LEU A 91 4.71 -12.15 -2.25
C LEU A 91 5.69 -13.31 -2.43
N SER A 92 6.91 -13.04 -2.90
CA SER A 92 7.94 -14.06 -3.12
C SER A 92 8.35 -14.76 -1.82
N GLU A 93 8.50 -14.01 -0.73
CA GLU A 93 8.84 -14.51 0.60
C GLU A 93 7.63 -15.12 1.34
N GLN A 94 6.43 -14.99 0.78
CA GLN A 94 5.18 -15.43 1.40
C GLN A 94 4.92 -14.74 2.77
N SER A 95 5.41 -13.52 2.95
CA SER A 95 5.07 -12.69 4.11
C SER A 95 3.64 -12.16 4.05
N VAL A 96 3.03 -12.19 2.87
CA VAL A 96 1.60 -12.00 2.62
C VAL A 96 1.07 -13.17 1.78
N ASP A 97 -0.22 -13.49 1.94
CA ASP A 97 -0.89 -14.56 1.18
C ASP A 97 -1.27 -14.10 -0.24
N GLY A 98 -1.42 -12.81 -0.43
CA GLY A 98 -1.74 -12.18 -1.69
C GLY A 98 -1.52 -10.69 -1.67
N PHE A 99 -1.64 -10.06 -2.83
CA PHE A 99 -1.57 -8.61 -3.02
C PHE A 99 -2.78 -8.14 -3.83
N ILE A 100 -3.34 -6.97 -3.48
CA ILE A 100 -4.44 -6.35 -4.21
C ILE A 100 -3.99 -5.01 -4.81
N GLY A 101 -4.22 -4.81 -6.10
CA GLY A 101 -3.83 -3.57 -6.76
C GLY A 101 -3.93 -3.61 -8.28
N SER A 102 -3.57 -2.50 -8.91
CA SER A 102 -3.46 -2.35 -10.38
C SER A 102 -2.06 -2.64 -10.92
N THR A 103 -1.14 -2.96 -10.05
CA THR A 103 0.26 -3.26 -10.38
C THR A 103 0.44 -4.60 -11.08
N VAL A 104 1.43 -4.70 -11.94
CA VAL A 104 1.93 -5.99 -12.44
C VAL A 104 3.03 -6.45 -11.52
N VAL A 105 2.72 -7.45 -10.72
CA VAL A 105 3.70 -8.06 -9.82
C VAL A 105 4.50 -9.12 -10.57
N LYS A 106 5.82 -9.07 -10.43
CA LYS A 106 6.76 -10.08 -10.93
C LYS A 106 7.52 -10.64 -9.73
N THR A 107 7.64 -11.95 -9.60
CA THR A 107 8.31 -12.60 -8.48
C THR A 107 9.48 -13.47 -8.94
N GLY A 108 10.38 -12.92 -9.77
CA GLY A 108 11.56 -13.64 -10.22
C GLY A 108 11.23 -15.03 -10.78
N GLU A 109 11.66 -16.09 -10.09
CA GLU A 109 11.47 -17.49 -10.53
C GLU A 109 10.08 -18.07 -10.17
N LYS A 110 9.34 -17.46 -9.24
CA LYS A 110 8.03 -17.96 -8.82
C LYS A 110 6.94 -17.42 -9.74
N GLU A 111 6.05 -18.31 -10.14
CA GLU A 111 4.88 -17.91 -10.94
C GLU A 111 3.89 -17.10 -10.10
N VAL A 112 3.54 -15.92 -10.59
CA VAL A 112 2.48 -15.09 -10.02
C VAL A 112 1.18 -15.41 -10.73
N LEU A 113 0.21 -15.89 -9.97
CA LEU A 113 -1.15 -16.07 -10.45
C LEU A 113 -1.92 -14.76 -10.22
N SER A 114 -2.52 -14.22 -11.27
CA SER A 114 -3.46 -13.10 -11.17
C SER A 114 -4.89 -13.60 -11.22
N GLY A 115 -5.72 -13.08 -10.33
CA GLY A 115 -7.18 -13.26 -10.37
C GLY A 115 -7.81 -12.49 -11.53
N SER A 116 -9.14 -12.63 -11.66
CA SER A 116 -9.93 -11.80 -12.57
C SER A 116 -9.88 -10.34 -12.16
N GLU A 117 -10.07 -9.46 -13.13
CA GLU A 117 -10.27 -8.03 -12.88
C GLU A 117 -11.57 -7.82 -12.12
N PHE A 118 -11.52 -7.08 -11.02
CA PHE A 118 -12.72 -6.74 -10.25
C PHE A 118 -13.05 -5.24 -10.33
N TYR A 119 -12.10 -4.44 -10.78
CA TYR A 119 -12.28 -3.00 -11.01
C TYR A 119 -11.32 -2.51 -12.09
N THR A 120 -11.74 -1.48 -12.82
CA THR A 120 -10.95 -0.83 -13.87
C THR A 120 -11.05 0.68 -13.69
N SER A 121 -9.91 1.36 -13.71
CA SER A 121 -9.83 2.82 -13.63
C SER A 121 -9.15 3.42 -14.86
N ASP A 122 -9.53 4.64 -15.20
CA ASP A 122 -8.92 5.37 -16.30
C ASP A 122 -7.55 5.93 -15.91
N ILE A 123 -6.72 6.19 -16.92
CA ILE A 123 -5.42 6.84 -16.75
C ILE A 123 -5.52 8.30 -17.19
N CYS A 124 -4.86 9.17 -16.44
CA CYS A 124 -4.78 10.60 -16.67
C CYS A 124 -3.33 11.03 -16.91
N VAL A 125 -3.11 11.86 -17.90
CA VAL A 125 -1.81 12.53 -18.12
C VAL A 125 -1.93 13.93 -17.56
N LEU A 126 -1.31 14.17 -16.41
CA LEU A 126 -1.31 15.45 -15.73
C LEU A 126 -0.19 16.34 -16.25
N VAL A 127 -0.52 17.57 -16.50
CA VAL A 127 0.42 18.63 -16.86
C VAL A 127 0.12 19.90 -16.06
N PRO A 128 1.12 20.71 -15.68
CA PRO A 128 0.86 21.99 -15.03
C PRO A 128 -0.07 22.87 -15.89
N LYS A 129 -1.04 23.56 -15.28
CA LYS A 129 -1.98 24.46 -16.00
C LYS A 129 -1.29 25.52 -16.84
N GLU A 130 -0.15 25.99 -16.36
CA GLU A 130 0.64 27.03 -17.03
C GLU A 130 1.55 26.46 -18.15
N SER A 131 1.59 25.13 -18.29
CA SER A 131 2.39 24.50 -19.35
C SER A 131 1.73 24.71 -20.73
N ARG A 132 2.57 24.68 -21.77
CA ARG A 132 2.10 24.71 -23.17
C ARG A 132 1.74 23.30 -23.71
N LEU A 133 1.60 22.32 -22.80
CA LEU A 133 1.27 20.96 -23.18
C LEU A 133 -0.26 20.82 -23.24
N LEU A 134 -0.81 20.85 -24.44
CA LEU A 134 -2.25 20.88 -24.67
C LEU A 134 -2.82 19.53 -25.11
N ASP A 135 -1.96 18.65 -25.65
CA ASP A 135 -2.33 17.33 -26.16
C ASP A 135 -1.16 16.35 -26.05
N MET A 136 -1.40 15.08 -26.41
CA MET A 136 -0.37 14.03 -26.36
C MET A 136 0.80 14.28 -27.33
N ARG A 137 0.63 15.02 -28.42
CA ARG A 137 1.71 15.31 -29.37
C ARG A 137 2.72 16.31 -28.81
N SER A 138 2.25 17.17 -27.90
CA SER A 138 3.11 18.13 -27.20
C SER A 138 4.09 17.46 -26.22
N LEU A 139 3.90 16.15 -25.93
CA LEU A 139 4.84 15.34 -25.15
C LEU A 139 6.12 14.94 -25.93
N LYS A 140 6.25 15.33 -27.20
CA LYS A 140 7.44 15.02 -28.02
C LYS A 140 8.70 15.54 -27.32
N ASN A 141 9.69 14.65 -27.19
CA ASN A 141 10.99 14.89 -26.52
C ASN A 141 10.86 15.33 -25.05
N LYS A 142 9.74 15.02 -24.38
CA LYS A 142 9.54 15.36 -22.97
C LYS A 142 9.89 14.21 -22.04
N ILE A 143 10.11 14.54 -20.79
CA ILE A 143 10.28 13.58 -19.71
C ILE A 143 8.91 13.41 -19.05
N ILE A 144 8.49 12.16 -18.90
CA ILE A 144 7.18 11.78 -18.38
C ILE A 144 7.42 11.00 -17.09
N ALA A 145 6.92 11.52 -15.99
CA ALA A 145 6.96 10.88 -14.67
C ALA A 145 5.80 9.91 -14.49
N ALA A 146 5.98 8.87 -13.69
CA ALA A 146 4.92 7.96 -13.29
C ALA A 146 5.27 7.27 -11.97
N PRO A 147 4.28 6.77 -11.20
CA PRO A 147 4.52 5.83 -10.12
C PRO A 147 5.20 4.54 -10.62
N ALA A 148 6.17 4.03 -9.84
CA ALA A 148 6.90 2.83 -10.18
C ALA A 148 6.03 1.57 -10.07
N GLY A 149 6.28 0.56 -10.92
CA GLY A 149 5.66 -0.76 -10.86
C GLY A 149 4.20 -0.83 -11.27
N ALA A 150 3.52 0.28 -11.46
CA ALA A 150 2.09 0.37 -11.79
C ALA A 150 1.82 0.42 -13.32
N GLY A 151 0.54 0.41 -13.69
CA GLY A 151 0.09 0.57 -15.09
C GLY A 151 0.54 1.88 -15.69
N GLU A 152 0.60 2.92 -14.87
CA GLU A 152 1.06 4.26 -15.20
C GLU A 152 2.50 4.28 -15.72
N GLU A 153 3.42 3.54 -15.10
CA GLU A 153 4.80 3.44 -15.57
C GLU A 153 4.87 2.82 -16.97
N ARG A 154 4.08 1.76 -17.22
CA ARG A 154 4.01 1.13 -18.55
C ARG A 154 3.49 2.11 -19.59
N PHE A 155 2.46 2.89 -19.22
CA PHE A 155 1.90 3.88 -20.12
C PHE A 155 2.87 5.06 -20.34
N ALA A 156 3.58 5.52 -19.31
CA ALA A 156 4.64 6.52 -19.45
C ALA A 156 5.74 6.06 -20.42
N LYS A 157 6.20 4.80 -20.30
CA LYS A 157 7.17 4.19 -21.23
C LYS A 157 6.64 4.10 -22.65
N TYR A 158 5.37 3.74 -22.81
CA TYR A 158 4.71 3.71 -24.13
C TYR A 158 4.69 5.11 -24.77
N LEU A 159 4.27 6.14 -24.04
CA LEU A 159 4.23 7.52 -24.54
C LEU A 159 5.64 8.05 -24.84
N ALA A 160 6.60 7.79 -23.96
CA ALA A 160 8.00 8.17 -24.16
C ALA A 160 8.55 7.58 -25.46
N ASN A 161 8.34 6.30 -25.72
CA ASN A 161 8.75 5.65 -26.97
C ASN A 161 8.04 6.26 -28.19
N LYS A 162 6.71 6.44 -28.09
CA LYS A 162 5.89 6.98 -29.19
C LYS A 162 6.29 8.41 -29.56
N TYR A 163 6.61 9.25 -28.58
CA TYR A 163 6.90 10.67 -28.77
C TYR A 163 8.39 11.01 -28.61
N LYS A 164 9.28 10.01 -28.64
CA LYS A 164 10.75 10.17 -28.56
C LYS A 164 11.19 10.92 -27.29
N GLY A 165 10.46 10.73 -26.19
CA GLY A 165 10.77 11.26 -24.88
C GLY A 165 11.48 10.25 -23.98
N ARG A 166 11.38 10.47 -22.68
CA ARG A 166 11.91 9.57 -21.64
C ARG A 166 10.87 9.39 -20.54
N ALA A 167 10.75 8.19 -19.98
CA ALA A 167 9.95 7.93 -18.79
C ALA A 167 10.85 7.81 -17.56
N ILE A 168 10.40 8.37 -16.44
CA ILE A 168 11.04 8.23 -15.12
C ILE A 168 9.98 7.73 -14.14
N ALA A 169 10.33 6.70 -13.36
CA ALA A 169 9.47 6.16 -12.32
C ALA A 169 9.91 6.65 -10.94
N PHE A 170 8.93 6.93 -10.08
CA PHE A 170 9.10 7.39 -8.71
C PHE A 170 8.40 6.46 -7.74
N SER A 171 8.96 6.26 -6.57
CA SER A 171 8.34 5.42 -5.54
C SER A 171 7.09 6.07 -4.94
N HIS A 172 7.08 7.40 -4.88
CA HIS A 172 5.97 8.18 -4.33
C HIS A 172 5.50 9.25 -5.32
N VAL A 173 4.20 9.50 -5.36
CA VAL A 173 3.59 10.51 -6.27
C VAL A 173 4.09 11.91 -5.95
N GLU A 174 4.31 12.21 -4.68
CA GLU A 174 4.80 13.51 -4.20
C GLU A 174 6.20 13.82 -4.76
N GLU A 175 7.06 12.82 -4.88
CA GLU A 175 8.39 12.96 -5.50
C GLU A 175 8.27 13.33 -6.98
N ALA A 176 7.35 12.67 -7.70
CA ALA A 176 7.08 12.96 -9.10
C ALA A 176 6.51 14.37 -9.30
N ILE A 177 5.62 14.83 -8.41
CA ILE A 177 5.08 16.20 -8.41
C ILE A 177 6.23 17.20 -8.20
N GLY A 178 7.06 16.99 -7.18
CA GLY A 178 8.20 17.87 -6.89
C GLY A 178 9.25 17.91 -8.02
N ASP A 179 9.41 16.81 -8.77
CA ASP A 179 10.28 16.75 -9.95
C ASP A 179 9.77 17.64 -11.10
N ILE A 180 8.46 17.64 -11.31
CA ILE A 180 7.81 18.47 -12.33
C ILE A 180 7.79 19.95 -11.92
N GLU A 181 7.55 20.26 -10.65
CA GLU A 181 7.59 21.64 -10.13
C GLU A 181 8.98 22.26 -10.28
N LYS A 182 10.04 21.45 -10.21
CA LYS A 182 11.42 21.86 -10.50
C LYS A 182 11.74 21.91 -12.00
N GLY A 183 10.80 21.50 -12.87
CA GLY A 183 10.96 21.53 -14.33
C GLY A 183 11.77 20.35 -14.90
N TYR A 184 12.12 19.33 -14.11
CA TYR A 184 12.90 18.19 -14.59
C TYR A 184 12.04 17.26 -15.45
N SER A 185 10.83 16.91 -15.02
CA SER A 185 9.83 16.25 -15.83
C SER A 185 8.74 17.23 -16.26
N GLN A 186 7.97 16.91 -17.29
CA GLN A 186 6.98 17.81 -17.86
C GLN A 186 5.55 17.29 -17.79
N ALA A 187 5.35 16.01 -17.53
CA ALA A 187 4.05 15.39 -17.38
C ALA A 187 4.12 14.26 -16.35
N LEU A 188 3.00 13.99 -15.67
CA LEU A 188 2.82 12.91 -14.70
C LEU A 188 1.67 12.02 -15.16
N ILE A 189 1.93 10.72 -15.20
CA ILE A 189 0.87 9.75 -15.40
C ILE A 189 0.30 9.34 -14.06
N LEU A 190 -1.00 9.50 -13.87
CA LEU A 190 -1.70 9.05 -12.69
C LEU A 190 -2.98 8.29 -13.06
N ASP A 191 -3.44 7.52 -12.12
CA ASP A 191 -4.79 6.98 -12.10
C ASP A 191 -5.80 8.12 -11.98
N LYS A 192 -6.90 8.06 -12.73
CA LYS A 192 -7.89 9.14 -12.80
C LYS A 192 -8.63 9.31 -11.47
N GLU A 193 -8.97 8.21 -10.83
CA GLU A 193 -9.66 8.24 -9.53
C GLU A 193 -8.73 8.77 -8.43
N TYR A 194 -7.42 8.46 -8.51
CA TYR A 194 -6.44 9.08 -7.63
C TYR A 194 -6.41 10.61 -7.82
N TYR A 195 -6.35 11.08 -9.08
CA TYR A 195 -6.41 12.51 -9.38
C TYR A 195 -7.69 13.16 -8.83
N ASP A 196 -8.85 12.53 -9.04
CA ASP A 196 -10.14 13.05 -8.58
C ASP A 196 -10.23 13.11 -7.05
N ALA A 197 -9.67 12.11 -6.36
CA ALA A 197 -9.61 12.09 -4.89
C ALA A 197 -8.68 13.17 -4.30
N HIS A 198 -7.70 13.65 -5.09
CA HIS A 198 -6.69 14.63 -4.66
C HIS A 198 -6.81 15.98 -5.40
N MET A 199 -7.98 16.29 -5.94
CA MET A 199 -8.19 17.51 -6.77
C MET A 199 -7.79 18.81 -6.08
N ASP A 200 -7.96 18.92 -4.76
CA ASP A 200 -7.55 20.11 -4.03
C ASP A 200 -6.04 20.33 -4.04
N ALA A 201 -5.28 19.27 -3.85
CA ALA A 201 -3.82 19.29 -3.91
C ALA A 201 -3.33 19.48 -5.36
N LEU A 202 -4.05 18.95 -6.33
CA LEU A 202 -3.72 18.96 -7.76
C LEU A 202 -4.47 20.07 -8.54
N LYS A 203 -5.03 21.05 -7.87
CA LYS A 203 -5.82 22.14 -8.49
C LYS A 203 -5.09 22.95 -9.56
N ASN A 204 -3.76 22.97 -9.54
CA ASN A 204 -2.92 23.66 -10.52
C ASN A 204 -2.52 22.77 -11.72
N TRP A 205 -3.14 21.61 -11.85
CA TRP A 205 -2.87 20.64 -12.90
C TRP A 205 -4.06 20.45 -13.83
N ASN A 206 -3.78 20.16 -15.08
CA ASN A 206 -4.77 19.75 -16.08
C ASN A 206 -4.59 18.26 -16.39
N CYS A 207 -5.69 17.53 -16.47
CA CYS A 207 -5.69 16.16 -16.98
C CYS A 207 -5.94 16.19 -18.49
N LEU A 208 -4.96 15.76 -19.29
CA LEU A 208 -5.14 15.54 -20.71
C LEU A 208 -5.90 14.22 -20.93
N LYS A 209 -6.91 14.26 -21.81
CA LYS A 209 -7.69 13.05 -22.13
C LYS A 209 -6.81 11.98 -22.76
N VAL A 210 -6.89 10.79 -22.19
CA VAL A 210 -6.30 9.55 -22.73
C VAL A 210 -7.39 8.75 -23.43
N SER A 211 -7.00 8.00 -24.48
CA SER A 211 -7.90 7.05 -25.12
C SER A 211 -8.27 5.93 -24.14
N SER A 212 -9.53 5.51 -24.13
CA SER A 212 -10.09 4.48 -23.25
C SER A 212 -9.44 3.09 -23.36
N GLN A 213 -8.54 2.89 -24.31
CA GLN A 213 -7.77 1.64 -24.42
C GLN A 213 -6.64 1.50 -23.38
N PHE A 214 -6.36 2.55 -22.62
CA PHE A 214 -5.35 2.57 -21.57
C PHE A 214 -6.03 2.74 -20.21
N GLN A 215 -6.09 1.67 -19.47
CA GLN A 215 -6.74 1.59 -18.16
C GLN A 215 -5.88 0.81 -17.18
N ASN A 216 -6.09 1.07 -15.91
CA ASN A 216 -5.57 0.26 -14.82
C ASN A 216 -6.57 -0.83 -14.46
N ASN A 217 -6.11 -2.06 -14.44
CA ASN A 217 -6.93 -3.22 -14.09
C ASN A 217 -6.56 -3.69 -12.68
N HIS A 218 -7.50 -3.58 -11.77
CA HIS A 218 -7.30 -3.96 -10.38
C HIS A 218 -7.62 -5.43 -10.18
N LYS A 219 -6.63 -6.17 -9.63
CA LYS A 219 -6.65 -7.63 -9.50
C LYS A 219 -6.11 -8.07 -8.15
N PHE A 220 -6.37 -9.33 -7.82
CA PHE A 220 -5.61 -10.07 -6.83
C PHE A 220 -4.41 -10.77 -7.46
N TYR A 221 -3.33 -10.78 -6.74
CA TYR A 221 -2.10 -11.49 -7.10
C TYR A 221 -1.71 -12.42 -5.97
N LYS A 222 -1.28 -13.64 -6.30
CA LYS A 222 -0.71 -14.59 -5.35
C LYS A 222 0.41 -15.38 -6.01
N VAL A 223 1.30 -15.95 -5.22
CA VAL A 223 2.31 -16.89 -5.72
C VAL A 223 1.70 -18.29 -5.79
N SER A 224 1.98 -19.03 -6.86
CA SER A 224 1.64 -20.45 -6.95
C SER A 224 2.39 -21.23 -5.87
N LYS A 225 1.69 -22.16 -5.21
CA LYS A 225 2.29 -23.05 -4.19
C LYS A 225 3.15 -24.09 -4.84
#